data_99418627e1983d9f0bc294fef01a2908
#
_entry.id   99418627e1983d9f0bc294fef01a2908
#
_cell.length_a   1.000
_cell.length_b   1.000
_cell.length_c   1.000
_cell.angle_alpha   90.00
_cell.angle_beta   90.00
_cell.angle_gamma   90.00
#
_symmetry.space_group_name_H-M   'P 1'
#
loop_
_entity.id
_entity.type
_entity.pdbx_description
1 polymer ?
#
loop_
_entity_poly.entity_id
_entity_poly.type
_entity_poly.pdbx_seq_one_letter_code
_entity_poly.pdbx_strand_id
1 'polypeptide(L)'
;MGVDKFYMYDGRTQPLQCNLRKFVFNDFNEEQYEQVFAGTNESYHEIWWWYCSSDSNVSDRYVVYNYLEQVWYYGTMNRTAWLDSGLRNYPLAATYSNNLVNHEQGVDDNETATTVAIPAYVSSAQFDLEDGHQFAFIWRILPDITFDGSEVGSPSATMTLLPLQNSGSGYNSPASVGGSNSAGVTRTATLPVEEFTGQIFTRVRGRQLAIKVESSDVGVTWQLGSPRIDMRSDGRR
;
A
#
# COMPACT_ATOMS: atom_id res chain seq x y z
N MET A 1 -17.74 8.23 8.31
CA MET A 1 -16.69 9.21 7.96
C MET A 1 -17.30 10.59 8.14
N GLY A 2 -16.58 11.52 8.75
CA GLY A 2 -16.99 12.93 8.87
C GLY A 2 -16.19 13.79 7.91
N VAL A 3 -16.19 15.11 8.13
CA VAL A 3 -15.46 16.07 7.26
C VAL A 3 -13.94 16.00 7.46
N ASP A 4 -13.49 15.66 8.67
CA ASP A 4 -12.06 15.68 9.04
C ASP A 4 -11.58 14.45 9.81
N LYS A 5 -12.48 13.54 10.17
CA LYS A 5 -12.21 12.37 11.01
C LYS A 5 -13.16 11.21 10.74
N PHE A 6 -12.75 10.06 11.21
CA PHE A 6 -13.62 8.90 11.35
C PHE A 6 -14.18 8.85 12.77
N TYR A 7 -15.39 8.33 12.89
CA TYR A 7 -16.07 8.23 14.17
C TYR A 7 -16.59 6.81 14.39
N MET A 8 -16.53 6.38 15.63
CA MET A 8 -17.17 5.17 16.14
C MET A 8 -18.30 5.56 17.07
N TYR A 9 -19.38 4.76 17.06
CA TYR A 9 -20.53 4.92 17.95
C TYR A 9 -20.78 3.61 18.70
N ASP A 10 -20.62 3.67 20.01
CA ASP A 10 -20.88 2.57 20.96
C ASP A 10 -21.89 2.97 22.05
N GLY A 11 -22.80 3.89 21.72
CA GLY A 11 -23.67 4.61 22.65
C GLY A 11 -23.18 6.06 22.87
N ARG A 12 -21.94 6.34 22.51
CA ARG A 12 -21.35 7.70 22.45
C ARG A 12 -20.52 7.83 21.19
N THR A 13 -20.60 9.01 20.56
CA THR A 13 -19.75 9.31 19.41
C THR A 13 -18.32 9.58 19.88
N GLN A 14 -17.37 8.78 19.40
CA GLN A 14 -15.95 8.91 19.70
C GLN A 14 -15.15 8.99 18.39
N PRO A 15 -14.09 9.82 18.32
CA PRO A 15 -13.22 9.83 17.16
C PRO A 15 -12.45 8.50 17.08
N LEU A 16 -12.48 7.87 15.92
CA LEU A 16 -11.69 6.70 15.60
C LEU A 16 -10.29 7.15 15.14
N GLN A 17 -9.27 6.65 15.80
CA GLN A 17 -7.88 6.97 15.45
C GLN A 17 -7.53 6.43 14.07
N CYS A 18 -6.98 7.28 13.21
CA CYS A 18 -6.58 6.92 11.87
C CYS A 18 -5.21 7.54 11.55
N ASN A 19 -4.23 6.69 11.28
CA ASN A 19 -2.89 7.11 10.88
C ASN A 19 -2.85 7.67 9.45
N LEU A 20 -3.82 7.32 8.60
CA LEU A 20 -4.00 7.85 7.25
C LEU A 20 -4.84 9.13 7.19
N ARG A 21 -5.25 9.68 8.34
CA ARG A 21 -6.17 10.82 8.39
C ARG A 21 -5.76 11.97 7.49
N LYS A 22 -4.51 12.43 7.60
CA LYS A 22 -4.03 13.54 6.78
C LYS A 22 -4.01 13.19 5.29
N PHE A 23 -3.66 11.97 4.95
CA PHE A 23 -3.63 11.50 3.58
C PHE A 23 -5.02 11.52 2.96
N VAL A 24 -6.01 10.92 3.64
CA VAL A 24 -7.38 10.82 3.14
C VAL A 24 -8.04 12.19 3.06
N PHE A 25 -8.00 13.00 4.12
CA PHE A 25 -8.73 14.26 4.16
C PHE A 25 -8.05 15.41 3.41
N ASN A 26 -6.76 15.31 3.07
CA ASN A 26 -6.14 16.23 2.13
C ASN A 26 -6.48 15.94 0.66
N ASP A 27 -6.87 14.70 0.36
CA ASP A 27 -7.30 14.26 -0.97
C ASP A 27 -8.83 14.23 -1.12
N PHE A 28 -9.57 14.56 -0.05
CA PHE A 28 -11.02 14.49 -0.04
C PHE A 28 -11.66 15.70 -0.72
N ASN A 29 -12.57 15.43 -1.69
CA ASN A 29 -13.37 16.47 -2.33
C ASN A 29 -14.57 16.81 -1.44
N GLU A 30 -14.48 17.94 -0.72
CA GLU A 30 -15.53 18.38 0.18
C GLU A 30 -16.82 18.79 -0.55
N GLU A 31 -16.74 19.19 -1.82
CA GLU A 31 -17.93 19.54 -2.63
C GLU A 31 -18.78 18.30 -2.96
N GLN A 32 -18.17 17.12 -2.92
CA GLN A 32 -18.79 15.84 -3.25
C GLN A 32 -19.03 14.97 -2.01
N TYR A 33 -19.08 15.56 -0.80
CA TYR A 33 -19.18 14.80 0.45
C TYR A 33 -20.42 13.90 0.53
N GLU A 34 -21.51 14.26 -0.16
CA GLU A 34 -22.76 13.48 -0.21
C GLU A 34 -22.61 12.15 -0.95
N GLN A 35 -21.58 12.00 -1.76
CA GLN A 35 -21.30 10.74 -2.46
C GLN A 35 -20.52 9.74 -1.60
N VAL A 36 -20.10 10.12 -0.38
CA VAL A 36 -19.43 9.20 0.54
C VAL A 36 -20.42 8.14 0.99
N PHE A 37 -20.06 6.90 0.77
CA PHE A 37 -20.81 5.76 1.31
C PHE A 37 -19.86 4.78 1.99
N ALA A 38 -20.43 3.88 2.78
CA ALA A 38 -19.69 2.89 3.54
C ALA A 38 -20.33 1.51 3.39
N GLY A 39 -19.51 0.50 3.56
CA GLY A 39 -19.93 -0.89 3.60
C GLY A 39 -19.03 -1.72 4.50
N THR A 40 -19.50 -2.90 4.84
CA THR A 40 -18.72 -3.89 5.60
C THR A 40 -18.25 -4.99 4.67
N ASN A 41 -17.14 -5.61 5.04
CA ASN A 41 -16.68 -6.90 4.52
C ASN A 41 -16.41 -7.78 5.75
N GLU A 42 -17.46 -8.40 6.28
CA GLU A 42 -17.42 -9.11 7.55
C GLU A 42 -16.46 -10.30 7.53
N SER A 43 -16.28 -10.93 6.37
CA SER A 43 -15.35 -12.06 6.20
C SER A 43 -13.89 -11.69 6.50
N TYR A 44 -13.54 -10.43 6.30
CA TYR A 44 -12.20 -9.89 6.54
C TYR A 44 -12.14 -8.93 7.72
N HIS A 45 -13.24 -8.74 8.44
CA HIS A 45 -13.32 -7.82 9.59
C HIS A 45 -13.06 -6.36 9.23
N GLU A 46 -13.63 -5.91 8.11
CA GLU A 46 -13.33 -4.62 7.51
C GLU A 46 -14.55 -3.73 7.41
N ILE A 47 -14.28 -2.42 7.52
CA ILE A 47 -15.23 -1.36 7.21
C ILE A 47 -14.60 -0.50 6.13
N TRP A 48 -15.32 -0.34 5.03
CA TRP A 48 -14.89 0.38 3.84
C TRP A 48 -15.63 1.71 3.75
N TRP A 49 -14.93 2.78 3.34
CA TRP A 49 -15.51 4.06 2.95
C TRP A 49 -14.99 4.42 1.57
N TRP A 50 -15.92 4.71 0.66
CA TRP A 50 -15.62 5.21 -0.66
C TRP A 50 -15.86 6.71 -0.66
N TYR A 51 -14.99 7.45 -1.31
CA TYR A 51 -15.03 8.89 -1.39
C TYR A 51 -14.47 9.39 -2.73
N CYS A 52 -14.78 10.67 -3.07
CA CYS A 52 -14.22 11.33 -4.23
C CYS A 52 -12.88 11.97 -3.86
N SER A 53 -11.85 11.74 -4.68
CA SER A 53 -10.58 12.46 -4.55
C SER A 53 -10.75 13.95 -4.91
N SER A 54 -9.77 14.77 -4.56
CA SER A 54 -9.81 16.24 -4.78
C SER A 54 -10.09 16.66 -6.23
N ASP A 55 -9.69 15.83 -7.18
CA ASP A 55 -9.83 16.10 -8.61
C ASP A 55 -10.98 15.31 -9.27
N SER A 56 -11.78 14.59 -8.47
CA SER A 56 -12.83 13.70 -8.97
C SER A 56 -14.22 14.10 -8.50
N ASN A 57 -15.20 13.95 -9.41
CA ASN A 57 -16.63 14.08 -9.11
C ASN A 57 -17.33 12.74 -8.96
N VAL A 58 -16.59 11.64 -8.91
CA VAL A 58 -17.08 10.27 -8.70
C VAL A 58 -16.27 9.60 -7.61
N SER A 59 -16.85 8.66 -6.89
CA SER A 59 -16.13 7.88 -5.87
C SER A 59 -15.06 7.03 -6.54
N ASP A 60 -13.83 7.44 -6.45
CA ASP A 60 -12.65 6.84 -7.09
C ASP A 60 -11.59 6.36 -6.09
N ARG A 61 -11.79 6.65 -4.82
CA ARG A 61 -10.92 6.26 -3.72
C ARG A 61 -11.68 5.47 -2.67
N TYR A 62 -10.96 4.61 -1.99
CA TYR A 62 -11.46 3.97 -0.79
C TYR A 62 -10.42 3.99 0.33
N VAL A 63 -10.92 3.94 1.55
CA VAL A 63 -10.14 3.70 2.75
C VAL A 63 -10.82 2.63 3.58
N VAL A 64 -10.03 1.75 4.16
CA VAL A 64 -10.49 0.59 4.90
C VAL A 64 -9.92 0.62 6.31
N TYR A 65 -10.74 0.23 7.25
CA TYR A 65 -10.35 -0.07 8.62
C TYR A 65 -10.63 -1.53 8.94
N ASN A 66 -9.58 -2.29 9.17
CA ASN A 66 -9.70 -3.62 9.75
C ASN A 66 -9.84 -3.48 11.26
N TYR A 67 -11.03 -3.81 11.79
CA TYR A 67 -11.33 -3.59 13.20
C TYR A 67 -10.77 -4.67 14.13
N LEU A 68 -10.38 -5.83 13.59
CA LEU A 68 -9.71 -6.88 14.37
C LEU A 68 -8.23 -6.56 14.56
N GLU A 69 -7.53 -6.25 13.49
CA GLU A 69 -6.10 -5.92 13.47
C GLU A 69 -5.80 -4.46 13.84
N GLN A 70 -6.83 -3.61 13.83
CA GLN A 70 -6.74 -2.17 14.07
C GLN A 70 -5.80 -1.43 13.10
N VAL A 71 -5.78 -1.87 11.86
CA VAL A 71 -4.96 -1.30 10.79
C VAL A 71 -5.82 -0.59 9.76
N TRP A 72 -5.22 0.42 9.13
CA TRP A 72 -5.81 1.19 8.05
C TRP A 72 -5.05 0.98 6.76
N TYR A 73 -5.77 0.88 5.65
CA TYR A 73 -5.20 0.87 4.31
C TYR A 73 -6.14 1.57 3.33
N TYR A 74 -5.67 1.81 2.13
CA TYR A 74 -6.38 2.58 1.13
C TYR A 74 -6.05 2.09 -0.27
N GLY A 75 -6.86 2.51 -1.22
CA GLY A 75 -6.65 2.22 -2.63
C GLY A 75 -7.51 3.05 -3.54
N THR A 76 -7.48 2.69 -4.81
CA THR A 76 -8.26 3.31 -5.88
C THR A 76 -9.24 2.30 -6.43
N MET A 77 -10.52 2.66 -6.46
CA MET A 77 -11.57 1.80 -7.00
C MET A 77 -12.84 2.61 -7.18
N ASN A 78 -13.43 2.54 -8.35
CA ASN A 78 -14.67 3.24 -8.66
C ASN A 78 -15.87 2.37 -8.31
N ARG A 79 -16.63 2.75 -7.27
CA ARG A 79 -17.86 2.04 -6.89
C ARG A 79 -18.97 3.03 -6.57
N THR A 80 -20.20 2.64 -6.85
CA THR A 80 -21.39 3.44 -6.58
C THR A 80 -22.23 2.89 -5.43
N ALA A 81 -22.12 1.59 -5.17
CA ALA A 81 -22.78 0.90 -4.08
C ALA A 81 -22.06 -0.37 -3.72
N TRP A 82 -22.24 -0.82 -2.48
CA TRP A 82 -21.64 -2.03 -1.93
C TRP A 82 -22.68 -2.81 -1.12
N LEU A 83 -22.65 -4.12 -1.26
CA LEU A 83 -23.40 -5.07 -0.47
C LEU A 83 -22.48 -6.17 0.01
N ASP A 84 -22.37 -6.34 1.32
CA ASP A 84 -21.62 -7.43 1.93
C ASP A 84 -22.13 -8.82 1.53
N SER A 85 -21.30 -9.83 1.72
CA SER A 85 -21.56 -11.20 1.31
C SER A 85 -22.88 -11.77 1.86
N GLY A 86 -23.21 -11.56 3.13
CA GLY A 86 -24.49 -11.93 3.73
C GLY A 86 -24.98 -13.33 3.32
N LEU A 87 -25.98 -13.39 2.44
CA LEU A 87 -26.50 -14.64 1.86
C LEU A 87 -25.76 -15.11 0.61
N ARG A 88 -24.76 -14.36 0.15
CA ARG A 88 -23.94 -14.68 -1.02
C ARG A 88 -22.57 -15.15 -0.57
N ASN A 89 -21.83 -15.79 -1.49
CA ASN A 89 -20.45 -16.23 -1.20
C ASN A 89 -19.45 -15.07 -1.28
N TYR A 90 -19.80 -13.99 -1.98
CA TYR A 90 -18.91 -12.86 -2.25
C TYR A 90 -19.67 -11.53 -2.08
N PRO A 91 -18.99 -10.46 -1.64
CA PRO A 91 -19.55 -9.12 -1.67
C PRO A 91 -19.85 -8.70 -3.12
N LEU A 92 -20.88 -7.88 -3.28
CA LEU A 92 -21.33 -7.37 -4.56
C LEU A 92 -21.24 -5.86 -4.59
N ALA A 93 -20.71 -5.31 -5.68
CA ALA A 93 -20.68 -3.87 -5.88
C ALA A 93 -21.22 -3.46 -7.25
N ALA A 94 -21.74 -2.24 -7.30
CA ALA A 94 -22.12 -1.59 -8.56
C ALA A 94 -21.01 -0.62 -8.98
N THR A 95 -20.78 -0.54 -10.28
CA THR A 95 -19.74 0.30 -10.88
C THR A 95 -20.34 1.45 -11.69
N TYR A 96 -19.54 2.47 -11.97
CA TYR A 96 -19.96 3.55 -12.89
C TYR A 96 -20.07 3.09 -14.35
N SER A 97 -19.53 1.92 -14.68
CA SER A 97 -19.67 1.27 -15.98
C SER A 97 -21.01 0.54 -16.17
N ASN A 98 -21.94 0.67 -15.20
CA ASN A 98 -23.23 -0.01 -15.14
C ASN A 98 -23.12 -1.54 -15.00
N ASN A 99 -22.02 -2.03 -14.43
CA ASN A 99 -21.81 -3.44 -14.13
C ASN A 99 -22.10 -3.74 -12.66
N LEU A 100 -22.50 -4.99 -12.39
CA LEU A 100 -22.47 -5.58 -11.06
C LEU A 100 -21.29 -6.55 -11.00
N VAL A 101 -20.42 -6.34 -10.04
CA VAL A 101 -19.18 -7.12 -9.89
C VAL A 101 -19.12 -7.82 -8.54
N ASN A 102 -18.66 -9.05 -8.53
CA ASN A 102 -18.31 -9.74 -7.29
C ASN A 102 -16.92 -9.28 -6.83
N HIS A 103 -16.77 -9.08 -5.54
CA HIS A 103 -15.47 -8.83 -4.91
C HIS A 103 -14.97 -10.09 -4.21
N GLU A 104 -13.70 -10.09 -3.83
CA GLU A 104 -13.03 -11.22 -3.16
C GLU A 104 -13.09 -12.53 -3.98
N GLN A 105 -13.05 -12.40 -5.29
CA GLN A 105 -13.07 -13.53 -6.22
C GLN A 105 -11.97 -13.40 -7.27
N GLY A 106 -11.02 -14.34 -7.26
CA GLY A 106 -9.83 -14.27 -8.10
C GLY A 106 -8.77 -13.28 -7.59
N VAL A 107 -7.76 -13.05 -8.39
CA VAL A 107 -6.58 -12.22 -8.04
C VAL A 107 -6.46 -10.96 -8.89
N ASP A 108 -7.28 -10.83 -9.93
CA ASP A 108 -7.23 -9.76 -10.91
C ASP A 108 -8.57 -9.03 -11.05
N ASP A 109 -8.51 -7.84 -11.64
CA ASP A 109 -9.71 -7.10 -12.05
C ASP A 109 -10.21 -7.63 -13.40
N ASN A 110 -11.39 -8.23 -13.36
CA ASN A 110 -12.12 -8.78 -14.50
C ASN A 110 -13.43 -8.01 -14.76
N GLU A 111 -13.55 -6.75 -14.35
CA GLU A 111 -14.74 -5.94 -14.61
C GLU A 111 -15.02 -5.79 -16.11
N THR A 112 -13.99 -5.79 -16.92
CA THR A 112 -14.08 -5.71 -18.39
C THR A 112 -13.71 -7.05 -19.04
N ALA A 113 -13.88 -7.14 -20.36
CA ALA A 113 -13.45 -8.33 -21.13
C ALA A 113 -11.93 -8.56 -21.11
N THR A 114 -11.15 -7.58 -20.67
CA THR A 114 -9.70 -7.69 -20.54
C THR A 114 -9.34 -7.75 -19.07
N THR A 115 -8.67 -8.79 -18.65
CA THR A 115 -8.12 -8.96 -17.31
C THR A 115 -7.03 -7.92 -17.06
N VAL A 116 -7.13 -7.20 -15.96
CA VAL A 116 -6.17 -6.18 -15.54
C VAL A 116 -5.64 -6.53 -14.15
N ALA A 117 -4.34 -6.40 -13.97
CA ALA A 117 -3.72 -6.61 -12.67
C ALA A 117 -4.26 -5.63 -11.62
N ILE A 118 -4.44 -6.10 -10.40
CA ILE A 118 -4.71 -5.24 -9.24
C ILE A 118 -3.37 -4.80 -8.65
N PRO A 119 -2.96 -3.52 -8.78
CA PRO A 119 -1.71 -3.06 -8.20
C PRO A 119 -1.76 -3.14 -6.68
N ALA A 120 -0.83 -3.86 -6.10
CA ALA A 120 -0.72 -4.01 -4.65
C ALA A 120 0.66 -3.59 -4.17
N TYR A 121 0.73 -2.89 -3.04
CA TYR A 121 2.00 -2.58 -2.42
C TYR A 121 1.91 -2.46 -0.90
N VAL A 122 3.03 -2.69 -0.24
CA VAL A 122 3.26 -2.38 1.17
C VAL A 122 4.58 -1.65 1.31
N SER A 123 4.63 -0.64 2.16
CA SER A 123 5.84 0.12 2.43
C SER A 123 6.04 0.25 3.94
N SER A 124 7.26 -0.02 4.42
CA SER A 124 7.61 0.20 5.81
C SER A 124 7.76 1.70 6.11
N ALA A 125 7.68 2.05 7.39
CA ALA A 125 8.27 3.30 7.87
C ALA A 125 9.79 3.26 7.68
N GLN A 126 10.43 4.44 7.78
CA GLN A 126 11.88 4.53 7.80
C GLN A 126 12.41 3.93 9.11
N PHE A 127 13.46 3.13 9.01
CA PHE A 127 14.17 2.56 10.15
C PHE A 127 15.66 2.87 10.07
N ASP A 128 16.27 2.99 11.22
CA ASP A 128 17.67 3.33 11.40
C ASP A 128 18.46 2.13 11.94
N LEU A 129 19.78 2.19 11.83
CA LEU A 129 20.66 1.33 12.58
C LEU A 129 21.01 2.05 13.89
N GLU A 130 20.69 1.43 15.03
CA GLU A 130 20.90 2.01 16.37
C GLU A 130 20.19 3.38 16.52
N ASP A 131 20.96 4.43 16.74
CA ASP A 131 20.48 5.81 16.96
C ASP A 131 20.45 6.68 15.69
N GLY A 132 20.70 6.09 14.51
CA GLY A 132 20.70 6.78 13.23
C GLY A 132 21.92 7.68 12.98
N HIS A 133 22.90 7.71 13.86
CA HIS A 133 24.11 8.52 13.66
C HIS A 133 25.06 7.98 12.60
N GLN A 134 24.96 6.69 12.31
CA GLN A 134 25.85 6.01 11.38
C GLN A 134 25.11 5.67 10.09
N PHE A 135 25.87 5.58 9.00
CA PHE A 135 25.36 4.97 7.80
C PHE A 135 25.29 3.45 7.99
N ALA A 136 24.20 2.87 7.50
CA ALA A 136 24.05 1.43 7.35
C ALA A 136 24.43 1.01 5.93
N PHE A 137 25.21 -0.05 5.81
CA PHE A 137 25.48 -0.72 4.54
C PHE A 137 24.79 -2.06 4.51
N ILE A 138 23.90 -2.25 3.55
CA ILE A 138 23.16 -3.49 3.32
C ILE A 138 23.84 -4.27 2.20
N TRP A 139 24.10 -5.55 2.45
CA TRP A 139 24.73 -6.42 1.44
C TRP A 139 23.90 -7.65 1.07
N ARG A 140 22.93 -8.04 1.91
CA ARG A 140 22.07 -9.19 1.66
C ARG A 140 20.68 -9.00 2.26
N ILE A 141 19.68 -9.53 1.57
CA ILE A 141 18.29 -9.58 2.03
C ILE A 141 17.76 -11.00 1.81
N LEU A 142 17.00 -11.48 2.78
CA LEU A 142 16.13 -12.64 2.64
C LEU A 142 14.70 -12.09 2.55
N PRO A 143 14.03 -12.16 1.39
CA PRO A 143 12.80 -11.42 1.15
C PRO A 143 11.60 -11.95 1.94
N ASP A 144 11.55 -13.24 2.24
CA ASP A 144 10.45 -13.90 2.96
C ASP A 144 9.06 -13.56 2.36
N ILE A 145 8.91 -13.87 1.08
CA ILE A 145 7.67 -13.67 0.32
C ILE A 145 7.19 -15.02 -0.17
N THR A 146 5.89 -15.28 -0.04
CA THR A 146 5.22 -16.44 -0.62
C THR A 146 4.25 -16.00 -1.71
N PHE A 147 4.07 -16.83 -2.72
CA PHE A 147 3.21 -16.56 -3.88
C PHE A 147 2.05 -17.54 -3.99
N ASP A 148 1.67 -18.15 -2.87
CA ASP A 148 0.59 -19.12 -2.81
C ASP A 148 -0.73 -18.50 -3.29
N GLY A 149 -1.40 -19.18 -4.21
CA GLY A 149 -2.65 -18.72 -4.81
C GLY A 149 -2.47 -17.91 -6.10
N SER A 150 -1.24 -17.70 -6.56
CA SER A 150 -1.00 -17.10 -7.88
C SER A 150 -1.48 -18.02 -9.00
N GLU A 151 -2.05 -17.42 -10.05
CA GLU A 151 -2.60 -18.13 -11.21
C GLU A 151 -1.58 -18.28 -12.36
N VAL A 152 -0.40 -17.70 -12.21
CA VAL A 152 0.71 -17.76 -13.18
C VAL A 152 1.81 -18.71 -12.72
N GLY A 153 2.51 -19.32 -13.67
CA GLY A 153 3.56 -20.31 -13.39
C GLY A 153 4.90 -19.72 -12.90
N SER A 154 5.07 -18.43 -12.96
CA SER A 154 6.28 -17.72 -12.52
C SER A 154 5.91 -16.37 -11.90
N PRO A 155 5.27 -16.37 -10.72
CA PRO A 155 4.88 -15.16 -10.06
C PRO A 155 6.10 -14.38 -9.58
N SER A 156 6.02 -13.05 -9.61
CA SER A 156 7.09 -12.17 -9.14
C SER A 156 6.54 -10.94 -8.44
N ALA A 157 7.33 -10.42 -7.51
CA ALA A 157 7.10 -9.13 -6.88
C ALA A 157 8.39 -8.31 -6.91
N THR A 158 8.26 -7.01 -6.80
CA THR A 158 9.40 -6.11 -6.76
C THR A 158 9.63 -5.61 -5.34
N MET A 159 10.79 -5.88 -4.78
CA MET A 159 11.23 -5.30 -3.52
C MET A 159 12.17 -4.12 -3.78
N THR A 160 11.81 -2.95 -3.29
CA THR A 160 12.62 -1.73 -3.46
C THR A 160 13.15 -1.27 -2.11
N LEU A 161 14.46 -1.10 -2.03
CA LEU A 161 15.12 -0.46 -0.90
C LEU A 161 15.24 1.04 -1.15
N LEU A 162 14.78 1.82 -0.21
CA LEU A 162 14.66 3.28 -0.28
C LEU A 162 15.58 3.93 0.77
N PRO A 163 16.89 4.13 0.46
CA PRO A 163 17.81 4.74 1.40
C PRO A 163 17.64 6.26 1.45
N LEU A 164 17.68 6.80 2.66
CA LEU A 164 17.75 8.23 2.92
C LEU A 164 19.14 8.62 3.43
N GLN A 165 19.58 9.80 2.99
CA GLN A 165 20.86 10.39 3.48
C GLN A 165 20.73 10.93 4.89
N ASN A 166 19.60 11.55 5.18
CA ASN A 166 19.25 12.14 6.46
C ASN A 166 17.76 11.97 6.68
N SER A 167 17.31 12.05 7.91
CA SER A 167 15.89 12.15 8.24
C SER A 167 15.26 13.32 7.48
N GLY A 168 14.16 13.06 6.78
CA GLY A 168 13.46 14.05 5.96
C GLY A 168 14.07 14.35 4.59
N SER A 169 15.18 13.75 4.20
CA SER A 169 15.66 13.81 2.82
C SER A 169 14.76 12.94 1.93
N GLY A 170 14.53 13.36 0.69
CA GLY A 170 13.82 12.49 -0.27
C GLY A 170 14.63 11.24 -0.61
N TYR A 171 13.96 10.16 -0.99
CA TYR A 171 14.61 8.88 -1.33
C TYR A 171 15.62 8.98 -2.49
N ASN A 172 15.34 9.83 -3.44
CA ASN A 172 16.21 10.04 -4.60
C ASN A 172 16.94 11.39 -4.53
N SER A 173 16.99 12.02 -3.35
CA SER A 173 17.65 13.29 -3.19
C SER A 173 19.16 13.10 -3.29
N PRO A 174 19.85 13.77 -4.22
CA PRO A 174 21.31 13.83 -4.15
C PRO A 174 21.72 14.55 -2.87
N ALA A 175 22.85 14.17 -2.30
CA ALA A 175 23.37 14.77 -1.06
C ALA A 175 23.68 16.27 -1.20
N SER A 176 23.56 16.85 -2.37
CA SER A 176 23.80 18.25 -2.64
C SER A 176 22.52 19.07 -2.48
N VAL A 177 22.58 19.99 -1.59
CA VAL A 177 21.63 21.08 -1.44
C VAL A 177 21.48 21.86 -2.75
N GLY A 178 20.23 22.02 -3.24
CA GLY A 178 19.90 23.04 -4.21
C GLY A 178 19.87 22.59 -5.65
N GLY A 179 19.54 21.40 -5.91
CA GLY A 179 19.32 21.03 -7.28
C GLY A 179 17.89 20.58 -7.58
N SER A 180 17.37 21.03 -8.70
CA SER A 180 16.30 20.31 -9.37
C SER A 180 16.68 18.82 -9.37
N ASN A 181 15.70 17.95 -9.20
CA ASN A 181 15.82 16.50 -9.33
C ASN A 181 16.27 16.11 -10.75
N SER A 182 17.43 16.54 -11.14
CA SER A 182 18.04 16.00 -12.34
C SER A 182 18.44 14.57 -12.03
N ALA A 183 17.90 13.68 -12.78
CA ALA A 183 18.00 12.25 -12.92
C ALA A 183 19.42 11.62 -12.76
N GLY A 184 20.21 12.04 -11.81
CA GLY A 184 21.58 11.68 -11.80
C GLY A 184 21.92 10.40 -11.05
N VAL A 185 21.43 10.18 -9.86
CA VAL A 185 21.80 8.99 -9.07
C VAL A 185 20.65 8.57 -8.19
N THR A 186 19.90 7.59 -8.62
CA THR A 186 19.00 6.89 -7.73
C THR A 186 19.85 6.01 -6.80
N ARG A 187 19.68 6.16 -5.50
CA ARG A 187 20.31 5.28 -4.50
C ARG A 187 19.41 4.11 -4.13
N THR A 188 18.22 4.07 -4.71
CA THR A 188 17.27 2.98 -4.55
C THR A 188 17.81 1.73 -5.24
N ALA A 189 17.60 0.59 -4.63
CA ALA A 189 17.84 -0.71 -5.25
C ALA A 189 16.50 -1.39 -5.45
N THR A 190 16.21 -1.71 -6.71
CA THR A 190 15.03 -2.46 -7.12
C THR A 190 15.41 -3.91 -7.35
N LEU A 191 14.78 -4.81 -6.64
CA LEU A 191 15.16 -6.20 -6.54
C LEU A 191 13.96 -7.06 -6.92
N PRO A 192 14.01 -7.83 -8.03
CA PRO A 192 12.97 -8.78 -8.33
C PRO A 192 13.02 -9.94 -7.34
N VAL A 193 11.86 -10.37 -6.90
CA VAL A 193 11.65 -11.52 -6.01
C VAL A 193 10.72 -12.48 -6.72
N GLU A 194 11.19 -13.67 -6.96
CA GLU A 194 10.46 -14.78 -7.56
C GLU A 194 10.23 -15.87 -6.50
N GLU A 195 9.39 -16.85 -6.80
CA GLU A 195 9.01 -17.93 -5.89
C GLU A 195 10.21 -18.63 -5.21
N PHE A 196 11.30 -18.81 -5.94
CA PHE A 196 12.49 -19.51 -5.44
C PHE A 196 13.62 -18.57 -4.98
N THR A 197 13.34 -17.28 -4.83
CA THR A 197 14.35 -16.30 -4.41
C THR A 197 14.60 -16.40 -2.90
N GLY A 198 15.54 -17.24 -2.50
CA GLY A 198 15.90 -17.43 -1.08
C GLY A 198 16.71 -16.27 -0.49
N GLN A 199 17.54 -15.63 -1.29
CA GLN A 199 18.38 -14.49 -0.87
C GLN A 199 18.78 -13.60 -2.04
N ILE A 200 18.93 -12.32 -1.75
CA ILE A 200 19.36 -11.32 -2.75
C ILE A 200 20.57 -10.58 -2.22
N PHE A 201 21.60 -10.47 -3.04
CA PHE A 201 22.77 -9.65 -2.73
C PHE A 201 22.61 -8.26 -3.31
N THR A 202 22.88 -7.25 -2.50
CA THR A 202 22.71 -5.85 -2.88
C THR A 202 23.85 -4.99 -2.30
N ARG A 203 23.89 -3.71 -2.67
CA ARG A 203 24.85 -2.74 -2.14
C ARG A 203 24.16 -1.41 -1.96
N VAL A 204 23.49 -1.26 -0.84
CA VAL A 204 22.74 -0.05 -0.50
C VAL A 204 23.32 0.57 0.75
N ARG A 205 23.49 1.89 0.74
CA ARG A 205 24.00 2.69 1.83
C ARG A 205 23.08 3.86 2.13
N GLY A 206 22.65 3.97 3.36
CA GLY A 206 21.79 5.07 3.83
C GLY A 206 21.89 5.23 5.34
N ARG A 207 21.47 6.37 5.87
CA ARG A 207 21.30 6.53 7.32
C ARG A 207 20.00 5.92 7.77
N GLN A 208 18.95 6.15 6.99
CA GLN A 208 17.64 5.56 7.16
C GLN A 208 17.29 4.73 5.94
N LEU A 209 16.44 3.78 6.11
CA LEU A 209 15.97 2.88 5.07
C LEU A 209 14.48 2.68 5.20
N ALA A 210 13.80 2.57 4.08
CA ALA A 210 12.48 2.00 4.00
C ALA A 210 12.48 0.88 2.96
N ILE A 211 11.55 -0.06 3.10
CA ILE A 211 11.35 -1.16 2.18
C ILE A 211 9.97 -0.99 1.59
N LYS A 212 9.86 -1.12 0.27
CA LYS A 212 8.60 -1.22 -0.44
C LYS A 212 8.58 -2.54 -1.19
N VAL A 213 7.47 -3.27 -1.07
CA VAL A 213 7.19 -4.45 -1.90
C VAL A 213 5.95 -4.15 -2.71
N GLU A 214 5.99 -4.44 -4.00
CA GLU A 214 4.88 -4.16 -4.91
C GLU A 214 4.80 -5.20 -6.04
N SER A 215 3.59 -5.39 -6.54
CA SER A 215 3.31 -6.12 -7.76
C SER A 215 2.19 -5.44 -8.53
N SER A 216 2.28 -5.50 -9.87
CA SER A 216 1.26 -5.04 -10.80
C SER A 216 1.11 -6.01 -11.99
N ASP A 217 1.47 -7.27 -11.79
CA ASP A 217 1.39 -8.30 -12.80
C ASP A 217 0.08 -9.08 -12.67
N VAL A 218 -0.51 -9.47 -13.80
CA VAL A 218 -1.74 -10.26 -13.88
C VAL A 218 -1.50 -11.65 -13.32
N GLY A 219 -2.44 -12.15 -12.53
CA GLY A 219 -2.42 -13.49 -11.96
C GLY A 219 -1.47 -13.66 -10.77
N VAL A 220 -0.97 -12.56 -10.20
CA VAL A 220 -0.01 -12.60 -9.09
C VAL A 220 -0.67 -12.20 -7.78
N THR A 221 -0.57 -13.06 -6.79
CA THR A 221 -0.82 -12.75 -5.38
C THR A 221 0.43 -13.06 -4.55
N TRP A 222 0.61 -12.34 -3.46
CA TRP A 222 1.77 -12.54 -2.60
C TRP A 222 1.48 -12.19 -1.14
N GLN A 223 2.22 -12.82 -0.26
CA GLN A 223 2.20 -12.53 1.17
C GLN A 223 3.62 -12.22 1.63
N LEU A 224 3.78 -11.10 2.31
CA LEU A 224 5.04 -10.68 2.91
C LEU A 224 5.12 -11.20 4.35
N GLY A 225 6.11 -12.03 4.62
CA GLY A 225 6.44 -12.48 5.97
C GLY A 225 7.33 -11.49 6.70
N SER A 226 8.43 -11.97 7.26
CA SER A 226 9.39 -11.15 8.01
C SER A 226 10.72 -11.06 7.27
N PRO A 227 10.90 -10.11 6.35
CA PRO A 227 12.15 -9.97 5.61
C PRO A 227 13.32 -9.73 6.56
N ARG A 228 14.43 -10.38 6.29
CA ARG A 228 15.66 -10.26 7.06
C ARG A 228 16.71 -9.52 6.25
N ILE A 229 17.36 -8.57 6.89
CA ILE A 229 18.33 -7.69 6.23
C ILE A 229 19.65 -7.80 6.96
N ASP A 230 20.69 -8.18 6.22
CA ASP A 230 22.05 -8.14 6.73
C ASP A 230 22.65 -6.77 6.48
N MET A 231 22.90 -6.06 7.56
CA MET A 231 23.44 -4.72 7.53
C MET A 231 24.63 -4.57 8.52
N ARG A 232 25.48 -3.62 8.24
CA ARG A 232 26.55 -3.22 9.14
C ARG A 232 26.69 -1.71 9.18
N SER A 233 27.27 -1.21 10.26
CA SER A 233 27.70 0.19 10.36
C SER A 233 28.77 0.50 9.31
N ASP A 234 28.64 1.63 8.62
CA ASP A 234 29.52 2.08 7.54
C ASP A 234 29.96 3.54 7.75
N GLY A 235 30.30 3.86 9.00
CA GLY A 235 30.84 5.15 9.38
C GLY A 235 29.81 6.27 9.44
N ARG A 236 30.29 7.48 9.75
CA ARG A 236 29.45 8.66 9.99
C ARG A 236 29.38 9.63 8.80
N ARG A 237 30.13 9.41 7.73
CA ARG A 237 30.24 10.25 6.53
C ARG A 237 29.95 9.46 5.25
#